data_1d4547a7197c3ece2d182ec265657f30
#
_entry.id   1d4547a7197c3ece2d182ec265657f30
#
_cell.length_a   1.000
_cell.length_b   1.000
_cell.length_c   1.000
_cell.angle_alpha   90.00
_cell.angle_beta   90.00
_cell.angle_gamma   90.00
#
_symmetry.space_group_name_H-M   'P 1'
#
loop_
_entity.id
_entity.type
_entity.pdbx_description
1 polymer ?
#
loop_
_entity_poly.entity_id
_entity_poly.type
_entity_poly.pdbx_seq_one_letter_code
_entity_poly.pdbx_strand_id
1 'polypeptide(L)'
;MKSLSSLLIPSALIAASTTASAALVAGDIALVGFQASGTPNDSFSFATLVNVDAGTVLYFTDNGFSTGASAGFRGVTSLDNDGNEGLIKYTVGANGLAAGQVVSSLSTNTAKGAWTLTGVIDSTATSAYAPLAFSATGEQFTVFQSSNAQPMLSGYTALYNFDNTGAYEAATSSATGQLAPGLVTGTSAVLLNNMTNSFQNFNFAAFSGQADRATWLARIGNASNWTFASVTTNVADGSFSITPVPSPGAVALLGLAGLVARRRRQVCD
;
A
#
# COMPACT_ATOMS: atom_id res chain seq x y z
N MET A 1 43.38 -32.03 -49.65
CA MET A 1 42.60 -32.24 -48.43
C MET A 1 42.53 -30.91 -47.69
N LYS A 2 41.34 -30.24 -47.68
CA LYS A 2 41.13 -28.99 -46.95
C LYS A 2 40.40 -29.30 -45.66
N SER A 3 41.02 -29.00 -44.52
CA SER A 3 40.44 -29.17 -43.19
C SER A 3 39.44 -28.04 -42.92
N LEU A 4 38.18 -28.40 -42.65
CA LEU A 4 37.14 -27.48 -42.17
C LEU A 4 37.26 -27.43 -40.63
N SER A 5 37.76 -26.33 -40.11
CA SER A 5 37.68 -26.03 -38.68
C SER A 5 36.28 -25.53 -38.34
N SER A 6 35.50 -26.34 -37.62
CA SER A 6 34.19 -25.92 -37.10
C SER A 6 34.35 -25.00 -35.90
N LEU A 7 33.86 -23.78 -36.04
CA LEU A 7 33.82 -22.79 -34.98
C LEU A 7 32.62 -23.10 -34.06
N LEU A 8 32.87 -23.59 -32.86
CA LEU A 8 31.88 -23.76 -31.81
C LEU A 8 31.63 -22.41 -31.15
N ILE A 9 30.44 -21.84 -31.41
CA ILE A 9 29.97 -20.64 -30.72
C ILE A 9 29.33 -21.10 -29.40
N PRO A 10 29.82 -20.69 -28.24
CA PRO A 10 29.17 -20.99 -26.97
C PRO A 10 27.86 -20.18 -26.86
N SER A 11 26.72 -20.83 -26.84
CA SER A 11 25.43 -20.23 -26.51
C SER A 11 25.44 -19.86 -25.04
N ALA A 12 25.54 -18.58 -24.73
CA ALA A 12 25.37 -18.09 -23.38
C ALA A 12 23.88 -18.20 -23.01
N LEU A 13 23.57 -19.12 -22.10
CA LEU A 13 22.25 -19.27 -21.50
C LEU A 13 22.05 -18.09 -20.54
N ILE A 14 21.30 -17.08 -20.97
CA ILE A 14 20.86 -15.99 -20.09
C ILE A 14 19.77 -16.56 -19.20
N ALA A 15 20.13 -16.95 -17.99
CA ALA A 15 19.15 -17.28 -16.96
C ALA A 15 18.43 -15.98 -16.58
N ALA A 16 17.17 -15.86 -16.98
CA ALA A 16 16.28 -14.81 -16.47
C ALA A 16 16.08 -15.08 -14.97
N SER A 17 16.77 -14.32 -14.13
CA SER A 17 16.50 -14.32 -12.70
C SER A 17 15.11 -13.70 -12.49
N THR A 18 14.12 -14.53 -12.18
CA THR A 18 12.87 -14.05 -11.61
C THR A 18 13.21 -13.50 -10.22
N THR A 19 13.36 -12.19 -10.12
CA THR A 19 13.43 -11.53 -8.82
C THR A 19 12.08 -11.75 -8.15
N ALA A 20 12.05 -12.52 -7.07
CA ALA A 20 10.88 -12.57 -6.22
C ALA A 20 10.59 -11.13 -5.76
N SER A 21 9.35 -10.66 -5.97
CA SER A 21 8.91 -9.37 -5.46
C SER A 21 9.14 -9.32 -3.95
N ALA A 22 9.83 -8.29 -3.48
CA ALA A 22 9.99 -8.10 -2.05
C ALA A 22 8.59 -7.89 -1.43
N ALA A 23 8.30 -8.63 -0.37
CA ALA A 23 7.06 -8.42 0.38
C ALA A 23 7.04 -6.98 0.91
N LEU A 24 5.93 -6.29 0.71
CA LEU A 24 5.74 -4.94 1.25
C LEU A 24 5.64 -5.00 2.77
N VAL A 25 6.11 -3.94 3.43
CA VAL A 25 6.05 -3.79 4.88
C VAL A 25 5.24 -2.54 5.25
N ALA A 26 4.88 -2.42 6.53
CA ALA A 26 4.14 -1.28 7.05
C ALA A 26 4.77 0.06 6.61
N GLY A 27 3.96 0.93 6.02
CA GLY A 27 4.35 2.21 5.47
C GLY A 27 4.98 2.17 4.07
N ASP A 28 5.01 1.06 3.36
CA ASP A 28 5.39 1.04 1.93
C ASP A 28 4.27 1.60 1.05
N ILE A 29 3.05 1.47 1.51
CA ILE A 29 1.84 2.09 0.97
C ILE A 29 1.29 3.03 2.03
N ALA A 30 0.71 4.17 1.62
CA ALA A 30 -0.01 5.08 2.50
C ALA A 30 -1.36 5.45 1.90
N LEU A 31 -2.39 5.55 2.72
CA LEU A 31 -3.68 6.12 2.33
C LEU A 31 -3.56 7.65 2.39
N VAL A 32 -3.97 8.34 1.34
CA VAL A 32 -3.73 9.79 1.17
C VAL A 32 -4.97 10.57 0.75
N GLY A 33 -6.07 9.90 0.52
CA GLY A 33 -7.36 10.51 0.21
C GLY A 33 -8.50 9.59 0.61
N PHE A 34 -9.55 10.19 1.16
CA PHE A 34 -10.76 9.51 1.62
C PHE A 34 -11.97 10.40 1.31
N GLN A 35 -13.02 9.80 0.76
CA GLN A 35 -14.27 10.46 0.47
C GLN A 35 -15.42 9.53 0.77
N ALA A 36 -16.25 9.91 1.73
CA ALA A 36 -17.50 9.28 2.07
C ALA A 36 -18.65 10.14 1.55
N SER A 37 -19.20 9.83 0.39
CA SER A 37 -20.30 10.59 -0.24
C SER A 37 -21.52 9.73 -0.51
N GLY A 38 -21.51 8.51 0.02
CA GLY A 38 -22.54 7.49 -0.16
C GLY A 38 -22.38 6.69 -1.44
N THR A 39 -22.73 5.43 -1.37
CA THR A 39 -22.66 4.51 -2.51
C THR A 39 -23.49 5.04 -3.69
N PRO A 40 -22.99 5.08 -4.93
CA PRO A 40 -21.73 4.51 -5.43
C PRO A 40 -20.54 5.49 -5.48
N ASN A 41 -20.55 6.59 -4.75
CA ASN A 41 -19.62 7.70 -4.93
C ASN A 41 -18.47 7.71 -3.93
N ASP A 42 -18.39 6.72 -3.03
CA ASP A 42 -17.27 6.58 -2.11
C ASP A 42 -15.98 6.33 -2.88
N SER A 43 -14.93 7.02 -2.48
CA SER A 43 -13.65 6.93 -3.16
C SER A 43 -12.50 7.19 -2.22
N PHE A 44 -11.31 6.71 -2.60
CA PHE A 44 -10.08 6.93 -1.87
C PHE A 44 -8.89 7.01 -2.81
N SER A 45 -7.74 7.37 -2.27
CA SER A 45 -6.47 7.24 -2.95
C SER A 45 -5.40 6.69 -2.03
N PHE A 46 -4.45 5.97 -2.62
CA PHE A 46 -3.26 5.52 -1.95
C PHE A 46 -2.00 6.01 -2.67
N ALA A 47 -0.91 6.13 -1.93
CA ALA A 47 0.40 6.46 -2.44
C ALA A 47 1.37 5.31 -2.23
N THR A 48 2.26 5.08 -3.20
CA THR A 48 3.40 4.16 -3.06
C THR A 48 4.60 4.93 -2.53
N LEU A 49 5.21 4.46 -1.45
CA LEU A 49 6.42 5.07 -0.87
C LEU A 49 7.70 4.32 -1.23
N VAL A 50 7.54 3.20 -1.91
CA VAL A 50 8.59 2.39 -2.54
C VAL A 50 8.14 2.02 -3.95
N ASN A 51 9.06 1.49 -4.77
CA ASN A 51 8.67 0.84 -6.02
C ASN A 51 7.89 -0.43 -5.70
N VAL A 52 6.77 -0.63 -6.40
CA VAL A 52 5.91 -1.82 -6.26
C VAL A 52 5.90 -2.57 -7.57
N ASP A 53 6.27 -3.83 -7.53
CA ASP A 53 6.42 -4.66 -8.73
C ASP A 53 5.08 -4.95 -9.41
N ALA A 54 5.14 -5.16 -10.72
CA ALA A 54 4.00 -5.59 -11.53
C ALA A 54 3.38 -6.89 -10.96
N GLY A 55 2.07 -6.98 -10.99
CA GLY A 55 1.33 -8.13 -10.47
C GLY A 55 1.18 -8.18 -8.95
N THR A 56 1.80 -7.25 -8.20
CA THR A 56 1.58 -7.13 -6.76
C THR A 56 0.10 -6.90 -6.48
N VAL A 57 -0.43 -7.63 -5.49
CA VAL A 57 -1.83 -7.51 -5.06
C VAL A 57 -1.91 -6.75 -3.76
N LEU A 58 -2.76 -5.74 -3.72
CA LEU A 58 -3.13 -4.97 -2.54
C LEU A 58 -4.62 -5.18 -2.27
N TYR A 59 -4.97 -5.32 -1.01
CA TYR A 59 -6.35 -5.38 -0.54
C TYR A 59 -6.67 -4.16 0.29
N PHE A 60 -7.90 -3.68 0.17
CA PHE A 60 -8.43 -2.52 0.88
C PHE A 60 -9.75 -2.88 1.51
N THR A 61 -9.92 -2.57 2.79
CA THR A 61 -11.13 -2.89 3.55
C THR A 61 -11.48 -1.77 4.53
N ASP A 62 -12.75 -1.50 4.66
CA ASP A 62 -13.36 -0.64 5.68
C ASP A 62 -13.84 -1.46 6.89
N ASN A 63 -13.55 -2.75 6.93
CA ASN A 63 -13.79 -3.56 8.13
C ASN A 63 -12.86 -3.13 9.28
N GLY A 64 -13.44 -2.89 10.44
CA GLY A 64 -12.72 -2.62 11.66
C GLY A 64 -11.80 -3.80 12.07
N PHE A 65 -10.70 -3.52 12.72
CA PHE A 65 -9.75 -4.54 13.19
C PHE A 65 -9.87 -4.77 14.69
N SER A 66 -9.78 -6.04 15.12
CA SER A 66 -9.76 -6.44 16.54
C SER A 66 -8.40 -7.06 16.91
N THR A 67 -7.85 -6.69 18.07
CA THR A 67 -6.61 -7.29 18.63
C THR A 67 -6.87 -8.29 19.77
N GLY A 68 -8.13 -8.51 20.14
CA GLY A 68 -8.52 -9.39 21.25
C GLY A 68 -8.33 -10.88 20.98
N ALA A 69 -9.04 -11.72 21.74
CA ALA A 69 -8.96 -13.18 21.62
C ALA A 69 -9.31 -13.72 20.23
N SER A 70 -10.03 -12.92 19.45
CA SER A 70 -10.37 -13.18 18.05
C SER A 70 -9.77 -12.08 17.18
N ALA A 71 -8.45 -11.98 17.20
CA ALA A 71 -7.73 -10.98 16.44
C ALA A 71 -7.96 -11.15 14.93
N GLY A 72 -8.26 -10.03 14.26
CA GLY A 72 -8.47 -10.00 12.81
C GLY A 72 -9.41 -8.90 12.37
N PHE A 73 -9.65 -8.84 11.07
CA PHE A 73 -10.70 -7.98 10.51
C PHE A 73 -12.07 -8.52 10.87
N ARG A 74 -13.00 -7.62 11.20
CA ARG A 74 -14.38 -7.98 11.48
C ARG A 74 -15.10 -8.46 10.22
N GLY A 75 -16.21 -9.16 10.39
CA GLY A 75 -16.99 -9.69 9.27
C GLY A 75 -16.44 -10.95 8.61
N VAL A 76 -15.26 -11.44 9.04
CA VAL A 76 -14.58 -12.61 8.44
C VAL A 76 -14.70 -13.86 9.29
N THR A 77 -15.00 -13.71 10.57
CA THR A 77 -15.19 -14.81 11.50
C THR A 77 -16.56 -14.66 12.14
N SER A 78 -17.07 -15.72 12.76
CA SER A 78 -18.33 -15.72 13.50
C SER A 78 -18.45 -14.69 14.63
N LEU A 79 -17.52 -13.78 14.75
CA LEU A 79 -17.49 -12.73 15.76
C LEU A 79 -18.51 -11.63 15.50
N ASP A 80 -18.85 -11.40 14.25
CA ASP A 80 -19.76 -10.36 13.85
C ASP A 80 -20.61 -10.76 12.63
N ASN A 81 -21.91 -10.64 12.77
CA ASN A 81 -22.86 -10.68 11.68
C ASN A 81 -22.92 -9.34 10.91
N ASP A 82 -21.92 -8.49 11.07
CA ASP A 82 -21.91 -7.16 10.47
C ASP A 82 -21.37 -7.17 9.03
N GLY A 83 -21.74 -8.16 8.25
CA GLY A 83 -21.26 -8.42 6.89
C GLY A 83 -21.60 -7.38 5.83
N ASN A 84 -21.61 -6.09 6.18
CA ASN A 84 -21.91 -4.99 5.25
C ASN A 84 -20.68 -4.16 4.86
N GLU A 85 -19.51 -4.44 5.44
CA GLU A 85 -18.29 -3.73 5.10
C GLU A 85 -17.58 -4.37 3.91
N GLY A 86 -16.86 -3.56 3.13
CA GLY A 86 -16.29 -3.96 1.86
C GLY A 86 -14.89 -4.55 1.92
N LEU A 87 -14.56 -5.26 0.84
CA LEU A 87 -13.20 -5.62 0.51
C LEU A 87 -13.00 -5.47 -0.99
N ILE A 88 -12.03 -4.70 -1.40
CA ILE A 88 -11.65 -4.59 -2.80
C ILE A 88 -10.20 -4.98 -3.00
N LYS A 89 -9.89 -5.43 -4.20
CA LYS A 89 -8.55 -5.82 -4.62
C LYS A 89 -8.03 -4.89 -5.70
N TYR A 90 -6.78 -4.49 -5.58
CA TYR A 90 -6.03 -3.84 -6.63
C TYR A 90 -4.87 -4.71 -7.06
N THR A 91 -4.72 -4.92 -8.36
CA THR A 91 -3.57 -5.62 -8.94
C THR A 91 -2.73 -4.62 -9.71
N VAL A 92 -1.48 -4.46 -9.33
CA VAL A 92 -0.52 -3.55 -9.97
C VAL A 92 -0.29 -3.96 -11.41
N GLY A 93 -0.34 -2.98 -12.32
CA GLY A 93 -0.21 -3.18 -13.75
C GLY A 93 1.18 -3.62 -14.20
N ALA A 94 1.31 -3.94 -15.49
CA ALA A 94 2.51 -4.54 -16.07
C ALA A 94 3.80 -3.68 -15.92
N ASN A 95 3.66 -2.37 -15.70
CA ASN A 95 4.81 -1.47 -15.52
C ASN A 95 5.25 -1.32 -14.05
N GLY A 96 4.55 -1.94 -13.10
CA GLY A 96 4.72 -1.65 -11.69
C GLY A 96 4.21 -0.25 -11.32
N LEU A 97 4.44 0.13 -10.07
CA LEU A 97 4.23 1.49 -9.58
C LEU A 97 5.55 2.03 -9.04
N ALA A 98 5.98 3.18 -9.55
CA ALA A 98 7.16 3.85 -9.00
C ALA A 98 6.84 4.47 -7.63
N ALA A 99 7.87 4.60 -6.78
CA ALA A 99 7.75 5.36 -5.53
C ALA A 99 7.27 6.79 -5.81
N GLY A 100 6.32 7.26 -5.01
CA GLY A 100 5.70 8.58 -5.16
C GLY A 100 4.50 8.63 -6.10
N GLN A 101 4.03 7.51 -6.65
CA GLN A 101 2.78 7.50 -7.40
C GLN A 101 1.57 7.49 -6.46
N VAL A 102 0.55 8.26 -6.82
CA VAL A 102 -0.77 8.25 -6.20
C VAL A 102 -1.77 7.61 -7.16
N VAL A 103 -2.54 6.67 -6.66
CA VAL A 103 -3.57 5.94 -7.40
C VAL A 103 -4.92 6.16 -6.74
N SER A 104 -5.88 6.66 -7.51
CA SER A 104 -7.27 6.81 -7.10
C SER A 104 -8.05 5.51 -7.29
N SER A 105 -9.00 5.23 -6.41
CA SER A 105 -9.97 4.13 -6.61
C SER A 105 -10.85 4.34 -7.84
N LEU A 106 -10.94 5.57 -8.34
CA LEU A 106 -11.64 5.94 -9.56
C LEU A 106 -10.75 5.93 -10.81
N SER A 107 -9.47 5.58 -10.66
CA SER A 107 -8.53 5.56 -11.79
C SER A 107 -8.93 4.50 -12.82
N THR A 108 -9.04 4.93 -14.06
CA THR A 108 -9.24 4.06 -15.22
C THR A 108 -7.93 3.71 -15.93
N ASN A 109 -6.80 4.12 -15.36
CA ASN A 109 -5.47 3.89 -15.95
C ASN A 109 -5.00 2.45 -15.73
N THR A 110 -5.35 1.57 -16.66
CA THR A 110 -4.99 0.14 -16.61
C THR A 110 -3.47 -0.12 -16.63
N ALA A 111 -2.67 0.84 -17.09
CA ALA A 111 -1.21 0.72 -17.06
C ALA A 111 -0.68 0.78 -15.61
N LYS A 112 -1.34 1.52 -14.72
CA LYS A 112 -1.05 1.53 -13.29
C LYS A 112 -1.54 0.25 -12.60
N GLY A 113 -2.71 -0.27 -12.98
CA GLY A 113 -3.31 -1.47 -12.41
C GLY A 113 -4.80 -1.57 -12.64
N ALA A 114 -5.39 -2.58 -12.01
CA ALA A 114 -6.81 -2.87 -12.14
C ALA A 114 -7.46 -3.08 -10.78
N TRP A 115 -8.62 -2.48 -10.59
CA TRP A 115 -9.50 -2.70 -9.46
C TRP A 115 -10.40 -3.90 -9.71
N THR A 116 -10.52 -4.78 -8.74
CA THR A 116 -11.42 -5.92 -8.80
C THR A 116 -12.07 -6.09 -7.44
N LEU A 117 -13.39 -6.20 -7.42
CA LEU A 117 -14.12 -6.59 -6.22
C LEU A 117 -13.82 -8.06 -5.96
N THR A 118 -13.45 -8.40 -4.72
CA THR A 118 -13.23 -9.79 -4.34
C THR A 118 -14.54 -10.34 -3.77
N GLY A 119 -15.01 -11.47 -4.31
CA GLY A 119 -16.17 -12.17 -3.76
C GLY A 119 -15.85 -12.88 -2.44
N VAL A 120 -16.80 -13.54 -1.89
CA VAL A 120 -16.86 -14.37 -0.66
C VAL A 120 -15.60 -14.42 0.23
N ILE A 121 -15.71 -13.90 1.46
CA ILE A 121 -14.64 -13.93 2.46
C ILE A 121 -14.58 -15.24 3.20
N ASP A 122 -15.74 -15.78 3.54
CA ASP A 122 -15.90 -17.01 4.29
C ASP A 122 -16.60 -18.01 3.40
N SER A 123 -16.06 -19.24 3.32
CA SER A 123 -16.71 -20.34 2.60
C SER A 123 -18.05 -20.72 3.18
N THR A 124 -18.37 -20.27 4.39
CA THR A 124 -19.65 -20.43 5.07
C THR A 124 -20.52 -19.18 5.01
N ALA A 125 -19.94 -18.01 4.70
CA ALA A 125 -20.69 -16.78 4.52
C ALA A 125 -21.34 -16.76 3.14
N THR A 126 -22.64 -16.62 3.12
CA THR A 126 -23.43 -16.51 1.89
C THR A 126 -23.45 -15.11 1.29
N SER A 127 -22.78 -14.14 1.92
CA SER A 127 -22.72 -12.77 1.44
C SER A 127 -21.50 -12.56 0.55
N ALA A 128 -21.75 -12.19 -0.70
CA ALA A 128 -20.75 -11.54 -1.54
C ALA A 128 -20.31 -10.24 -0.85
N TYR A 129 -19.02 -9.85 -1.02
CA TYR A 129 -18.56 -8.53 -0.59
C TYR A 129 -19.43 -7.43 -1.14
N ALA A 130 -19.85 -6.55 -0.25
CA ALA A 130 -20.31 -5.24 -0.65
C ALA A 130 -19.09 -4.41 -1.11
N PRO A 131 -19.25 -3.51 -2.09
CA PRO A 131 -18.30 -2.43 -2.30
C PRO A 131 -18.09 -1.67 -0.98
N LEU A 132 -16.92 -1.03 -0.83
CA LEU A 132 -16.66 -0.16 0.31
C LEU A 132 -17.81 0.79 0.55
N ALA A 133 -18.22 0.95 1.79
CA ALA A 133 -19.37 1.77 2.21
C ALA A 133 -18.93 2.75 3.29
N PHE A 134 -18.15 3.78 2.89
CA PHE A 134 -17.53 4.72 3.82
C PHE A 134 -18.55 5.58 4.58
N SER A 135 -18.29 5.72 5.87
CA SER A 135 -19.01 6.63 6.75
C SER A 135 -18.22 7.91 7.02
N ALA A 136 -18.86 9.06 6.87
CA ALA A 136 -18.29 10.33 7.30
C ALA A 136 -18.26 10.47 8.83
N THR A 137 -19.09 9.69 9.54
CA THR A 137 -19.29 9.81 10.99
C THR A 137 -18.49 8.81 11.83
N GLY A 138 -17.55 8.13 11.23
CA GLY A 138 -16.63 7.19 11.90
C GLY A 138 -16.26 6.07 10.96
N GLU A 139 -14.99 6.00 10.59
CA GLU A 139 -14.48 5.01 9.64
C GLU A 139 -13.06 4.62 9.96
N GLN A 140 -12.78 3.32 9.87
CA GLN A 140 -11.44 2.77 9.82
C GLN A 140 -11.21 2.12 8.46
N PHE A 141 -10.13 2.47 7.79
CA PHE A 141 -9.84 1.97 6.46
C PHE A 141 -8.40 1.47 6.39
N THR A 142 -8.23 0.22 5.98
CA THR A 142 -6.91 -0.46 6.02
C THR A 142 -6.52 -0.98 4.65
N VAL A 143 -5.26 -0.74 4.25
CA VAL A 143 -4.61 -1.42 3.13
C VAL A 143 -3.68 -2.50 3.65
N PHE A 144 -3.73 -3.69 3.02
CA PHE A 144 -2.94 -4.84 3.44
C PHE A 144 -2.57 -5.75 2.26
N GLN A 145 -1.60 -6.63 2.46
CA GLN A 145 -1.34 -7.79 1.59
C GLN A 145 -1.79 -9.06 2.29
N SER A 146 -2.11 -10.10 1.52
CA SER A 146 -2.37 -11.43 2.05
C SER A 146 -1.88 -12.50 1.09
N SER A 147 -1.37 -13.59 1.65
CA SER A 147 -1.03 -14.83 0.95
C SER A 147 -2.19 -15.85 0.96
N ASN A 148 -3.28 -15.55 1.66
CA ASN A 148 -4.44 -16.44 1.77
C ASN A 148 -5.44 -16.17 0.65
N ALA A 149 -6.09 -17.23 0.15
CA ALA A 149 -7.21 -17.12 -0.78
C ALA A 149 -8.41 -16.36 -0.18
N GLN A 150 -8.55 -16.40 1.16
CA GLN A 150 -9.46 -15.58 1.94
C GLN A 150 -8.63 -14.49 2.65
N PRO A 151 -8.40 -13.34 2.00
CA PRO A 151 -7.31 -12.44 2.37
C PRO A 151 -7.45 -11.80 3.75
N MET A 152 -8.68 -11.64 4.26
CA MET A 152 -8.92 -11.05 5.58
C MET A 152 -8.90 -12.09 6.72
N LEU A 153 -8.98 -13.39 6.41
CA LEU A 153 -9.07 -14.44 7.41
C LEU A 153 -7.73 -14.65 8.14
N SER A 154 -6.65 -14.74 7.39
CA SER A 154 -5.30 -14.95 7.95
C SER A 154 -4.21 -14.66 6.92
N GLY A 155 -2.94 -14.68 7.35
CA GLY A 155 -1.80 -14.51 6.45
C GLY A 155 -1.70 -13.11 5.85
N TYR A 156 -2.36 -12.12 6.45
CA TYR A 156 -2.29 -10.73 6.04
C TYR A 156 -1.14 -9.98 6.74
N THR A 157 -0.64 -8.97 6.04
CA THR A 157 0.30 -7.98 6.53
C THR A 157 -0.32 -6.61 6.31
N ALA A 158 -0.69 -5.91 7.38
CA ALA A 158 -1.21 -4.55 7.28
C ALA A 158 -0.09 -3.60 6.84
N LEU A 159 -0.39 -2.74 5.87
CA LEU A 159 0.56 -1.79 5.29
C LEU A 159 0.32 -0.36 5.76
N TYR A 160 -0.93 0.03 5.86
CA TYR A 160 -1.33 1.36 6.34
C TYR A 160 -2.77 1.33 6.85
N ASN A 161 -3.06 2.20 7.82
CA ASN A 161 -4.41 2.42 8.32
C ASN A 161 -4.75 3.92 8.29
N PHE A 162 -6.00 4.21 7.94
CA PHE A 162 -6.64 5.51 8.06
C PHE A 162 -7.79 5.36 9.05
N ASP A 163 -7.93 6.31 9.96
CA ASP A 163 -9.03 6.36 10.90
C ASP A 163 -9.43 7.84 11.12
N ASN A 164 -10.73 8.15 11.05
CA ASN A 164 -11.22 9.51 11.18
C ASN A 164 -11.96 9.78 12.51
N THR A 165 -12.00 8.80 13.41
CA THR A 165 -12.73 8.92 14.68
C THR A 165 -11.99 9.71 15.75
N GLY A 166 -10.67 9.87 15.60
CA GLY A 166 -9.81 10.57 16.56
C GLY A 166 -9.25 9.67 17.66
N ALA A 167 -9.70 8.41 17.74
CA ALA A 167 -9.18 7.40 18.65
C ALA A 167 -9.46 5.99 18.10
N TYR A 168 -8.54 5.06 18.33
CA TYR A 168 -8.84 3.65 18.08
C TYR A 168 -9.73 3.12 19.21
N GLU A 169 -10.84 2.50 18.87
CA GLU A 169 -11.82 2.02 19.83
C GLU A 169 -11.35 0.77 20.57
N ALA A 170 -11.67 0.69 21.86
CA ALA A 170 -11.40 -0.50 22.67
C ALA A 170 -12.29 -1.68 22.27
N ALA A 171 -13.53 -1.39 21.80
CA ALA A 171 -14.47 -2.36 21.25
C ALA A 171 -14.64 -2.08 19.75
N THR A 172 -14.55 -3.12 18.96
CA THR A 172 -14.69 -2.99 17.50
C THR A 172 -16.17 -2.93 17.10
N SER A 173 -16.46 -2.06 16.12
CA SER A 173 -17.67 -2.11 15.29
C SER A 173 -17.31 -2.60 13.90
N SER A 174 -18.26 -2.71 12.98
CA SER A 174 -17.98 -3.05 11.59
C SER A 174 -17.02 -2.03 10.95
N ALA A 175 -17.31 -0.73 11.15
CA ALA A 175 -16.60 0.38 10.53
C ALA A 175 -15.40 0.90 11.35
N THR A 176 -15.30 0.58 12.64
CA THR A 176 -14.26 1.13 13.53
C THR A 176 -13.64 0.05 14.40
N GLY A 177 -12.41 0.23 14.85
CA GLY A 177 -11.74 -0.78 15.63
C GLY A 177 -10.38 -0.38 16.16
N GLN A 178 -9.55 -1.37 16.39
CA GLN A 178 -8.21 -1.23 16.92
C GLN A 178 -7.19 -1.16 15.79
N LEU A 179 -6.04 -0.57 16.07
CA LEU A 179 -4.94 -0.54 15.10
C LEU A 179 -4.39 -1.95 14.86
N ALA A 180 -4.27 -2.36 13.61
CA ALA A 180 -3.72 -3.67 13.26
C ALA A 180 -2.24 -3.79 13.70
N PRO A 181 -1.81 -5.00 14.14
CA PRO A 181 -0.43 -5.22 14.59
C PRO A 181 0.61 -4.84 13.52
N GLY A 182 1.71 -4.24 13.96
CA GLY A 182 2.80 -3.79 13.09
C GLY A 182 2.61 -2.38 12.54
N LEU A 183 1.43 -1.78 12.67
CA LEU A 183 1.20 -0.39 12.32
C LEU A 183 1.51 0.55 13.49
N VAL A 184 1.90 1.78 13.18
CA VAL A 184 2.26 2.83 14.16
C VAL A 184 1.62 4.15 13.74
N THR A 185 0.80 4.73 14.63
CA THR A 185 0.18 6.05 14.43
C THR A 185 1.25 7.13 14.21
N GLY A 186 1.01 8.02 13.27
CA GLY A 186 1.96 9.06 12.88
C GLY A 186 3.02 8.61 11.86
N THR A 187 3.04 7.31 11.51
CA THR A 187 3.91 6.77 10.45
C THR A 187 3.13 5.86 9.50
N SER A 188 2.89 4.60 9.85
CA SER A 188 2.11 3.67 9.04
C SER A 188 0.60 3.69 9.33
N ALA A 189 0.15 4.67 10.09
CA ALA A 189 -1.27 4.96 10.30
C ALA A 189 -1.48 6.46 10.52
N VAL A 190 -2.61 6.98 10.04
CA VAL A 190 -3.07 8.33 10.33
C VAL A 190 -4.38 8.26 11.11
N LEU A 191 -4.42 9.05 12.19
CA LEU A 191 -5.60 9.19 13.03
C LEU A 191 -6.09 10.65 12.90
N LEU A 192 -7.23 10.83 12.26
CA LEU A 192 -7.87 12.13 12.06
C LEU A 192 -9.02 12.27 13.06
N ASN A 193 -9.17 13.43 13.62
CA ASN A 193 -10.34 13.76 14.45
C ASN A 193 -11.30 14.60 13.62
N ASN A 194 -11.98 13.97 12.65
CA ASN A 194 -12.87 14.68 11.76
C ASN A 194 -14.00 13.78 11.23
N MET A 195 -15.03 13.60 12.03
CA MET A 195 -16.25 12.84 11.68
C MET A 195 -17.35 13.71 11.06
N THR A 196 -17.04 14.92 10.56
CA THR A 196 -18.04 15.84 10.04
C THR A 196 -17.87 16.15 8.56
N ASN A 197 -16.74 15.85 7.99
CA ASN A 197 -16.44 16.12 6.60
C ASN A 197 -16.31 14.83 5.79
N SER A 198 -17.09 14.73 4.75
CA SER A 198 -17.08 13.59 3.85
C SER A 198 -15.83 13.50 2.96
N PHE A 199 -15.05 14.56 2.88
CA PHE A 199 -13.79 14.59 2.11
C PHE A 199 -12.61 14.91 3.02
N GLN A 200 -11.60 14.05 3.00
CA GLN A 200 -10.38 14.16 3.81
C GLN A 200 -9.19 13.78 2.91
N ASN A 201 -8.32 14.74 2.65
CA ASN A 201 -7.25 14.56 1.70
C ASN A 201 -5.92 15.10 2.22
N PHE A 202 -4.84 14.34 2.02
CA PHE A 202 -3.50 14.80 2.35
C PHE A 202 -3.09 15.95 1.42
N ASN A 203 -2.58 17.03 2.01
CA ASN A 203 -2.22 18.23 1.28
C ASN A 203 -0.82 18.15 0.69
N PHE A 204 -0.65 17.46 -0.42
CA PHE A 204 0.63 17.38 -1.12
C PHE A 204 1.20 18.75 -1.52
N ALA A 205 0.34 19.73 -1.81
CA ALA A 205 0.77 21.06 -2.24
C ALA A 205 1.50 21.86 -1.14
N ALA A 206 1.31 21.48 0.13
CA ALA A 206 2.03 22.07 1.25
C ALA A 206 3.52 21.68 1.29
N PHE A 207 3.94 20.68 0.51
CA PHE A 207 5.28 20.13 0.55
C PHE A 207 5.94 20.20 -0.82
N SER A 208 6.94 21.07 -0.96
CA SER A 208 7.77 21.16 -2.15
C SER A 208 9.04 20.31 -2.03
N GLY A 209 9.56 19.86 -3.17
CA GLY A 209 10.84 19.15 -3.27
C GLY A 209 10.75 17.66 -2.94
N GLN A 210 11.93 17.04 -2.97
CA GLN A 210 12.09 15.61 -2.67
C GLN A 210 12.25 15.40 -1.17
N ALA A 211 11.74 14.27 -0.68
CA ALA A 211 11.99 13.80 0.68
C ALA A 211 12.12 12.27 0.65
N ASP A 212 12.76 11.72 1.66
CA ASP A 212 12.84 10.28 1.83
C ASP A 212 11.49 9.68 2.29
N ARG A 213 11.40 8.35 2.24
CA ARG A 213 10.22 7.59 2.64
C ARG A 213 9.79 7.91 4.07
N ALA A 214 10.73 7.97 5.02
CA ALA A 214 10.42 8.21 6.43
C ALA A 214 9.83 9.61 6.65
N THR A 215 10.39 10.61 5.98
CA THR A 215 9.86 11.98 6.01
C THR A 215 8.46 12.06 5.42
N TRP A 216 8.19 11.38 4.29
CA TRP A 216 6.85 11.35 3.71
C TRP A 216 5.85 10.63 4.63
N LEU A 217 6.23 9.52 5.25
CA LEU A 217 5.37 8.84 6.24
C LEU A 217 5.02 9.76 7.41
N ALA A 218 6.00 10.46 7.98
CA ALA A 218 5.76 11.41 9.06
C ALA A 218 4.85 12.58 8.62
N ARG A 219 4.96 13.04 7.37
CA ARG A 219 4.06 14.06 6.82
C ARG A 219 2.64 13.55 6.69
N ILE A 220 2.46 12.36 6.08
CA ILE A 220 1.14 11.77 5.83
C ILE A 220 0.47 11.35 7.15
N GLY A 221 1.24 10.82 8.10
CA GLY A 221 0.75 10.42 9.42
C GLY A 221 0.38 11.58 10.35
N ASN A 222 0.71 12.83 9.98
CA ASN A 222 0.36 14.01 10.76
C ASN A 222 -0.98 14.59 10.29
N ALA A 223 -1.99 14.50 11.16
CA ALA A 223 -3.36 15.00 10.89
C ALA A 223 -3.41 16.49 10.48
N SER A 224 -2.47 17.32 10.97
CA SER A 224 -2.41 18.73 10.61
C SER A 224 -2.10 19.01 9.14
N ASN A 225 -1.62 18.00 8.41
CA ASN A 225 -1.30 18.10 6.99
C ASN A 225 -2.46 17.67 6.08
N TRP A 226 -3.62 17.41 6.66
CA TRP A 226 -4.81 17.00 5.92
C TRP A 226 -5.77 18.16 5.76
N THR A 227 -6.44 18.19 4.63
CA THR A 227 -7.53 19.14 4.31
C THR A 227 -8.87 18.43 4.39
N PHE A 228 -9.88 19.17 4.81
CA PHE A 228 -11.22 18.66 5.05
C PHE A 228 -12.24 19.51 4.28
N ALA A 229 -13.23 18.87 3.69
CA ALA A 229 -14.32 19.53 3.00
C ALA A 229 -15.64 18.74 3.12
N SER A 230 -16.74 19.45 3.12
CA SER A 230 -18.09 18.87 3.08
C SER A 230 -18.63 18.70 1.66
N VAL A 231 -17.87 19.12 0.66
CA VAL A 231 -18.25 19.02 -0.76
C VAL A 231 -17.61 17.79 -1.38
N THR A 232 -18.35 17.14 -2.27
CA THR A 232 -17.85 15.99 -3.03
C THR A 232 -16.73 16.45 -3.96
N THR A 233 -15.52 15.97 -3.71
CA THR A 233 -14.35 16.19 -4.56
C THR A 233 -13.67 14.85 -4.76
N ASN A 234 -13.69 14.32 -5.98
CA ASN A 234 -13.05 13.05 -6.27
C ASN A 234 -11.56 13.11 -5.96
N VAL A 235 -11.07 12.10 -5.27
CA VAL A 235 -9.62 11.90 -5.10
C VAL A 235 -9.01 11.53 -6.45
N ALA A 236 -7.98 12.24 -6.85
CA ALA A 236 -7.38 12.09 -8.17
C ALA A 236 -6.09 11.27 -8.12
N ASP A 237 -5.73 10.71 -9.28
CA ASP A 237 -4.37 10.24 -9.52
C ASP A 237 -3.36 11.38 -9.41
N GLY A 238 -2.14 11.07 -8.98
CA GLY A 238 -1.09 12.07 -8.84
C GLY A 238 0.30 11.45 -8.68
N SER A 239 1.24 12.31 -8.36
CA SER A 239 2.60 11.89 -8.02
C SER A 239 3.31 12.94 -7.17
N PHE A 240 4.30 12.51 -6.43
CA PHE A 240 5.24 13.34 -5.68
C PHE A 240 6.63 12.72 -5.71
N SER A 241 7.65 13.48 -5.34
CA SER A 241 9.04 13.01 -5.48
C SER A 241 9.55 12.39 -4.18
N ILE A 242 10.03 11.14 -4.28
CA ILE A 242 10.71 10.44 -3.19
C ILE A 242 12.20 10.34 -3.51
N THR A 243 13.05 10.72 -2.56
CA THR A 243 14.49 10.49 -2.66
C THR A 243 14.77 9.00 -2.43
N PRO A 244 15.36 8.30 -3.41
CA PRO A 244 15.72 6.91 -3.21
C PRO A 244 16.71 6.76 -2.05
N VAL A 245 16.43 5.86 -1.12
CA VAL A 245 17.42 5.43 -0.14
C VAL A 245 18.34 4.43 -0.84
N PRO A 246 19.66 4.69 -0.91
CA PRO A 246 20.59 3.75 -1.51
C PRO A 246 20.47 2.40 -0.82
N SER A 247 20.31 1.32 -1.60
CA SER A 247 20.28 -0.02 -1.01
C SER A 247 21.62 -0.30 -0.30
N PRO A 248 21.63 -1.04 0.81
CA PRO A 248 22.86 -1.40 1.52
C PRO A 248 23.90 -2.05 0.60
N GLY A 249 23.44 -2.81 -0.42
CA GLY A 249 24.30 -3.40 -1.44
C GLY A 249 24.98 -2.39 -2.37
N ALA A 250 24.30 -1.28 -2.70
CA ALA A 250 24.89 -0.23 -3.54
C ALA A 250 26.03 0.49 -2.80
N VAL A 251 25.89 0.72 -1.50
CA VAL A 251 26.93 1.33 -0.66
C VAL A 251 28.11 0.36 -0.51
N ALA A 252 27.85 -0.93 -0.33
CA ALA A 252 28.91 -1.95 -0.25
C ALA A 252 29.70 -2.09 -1.56
N LEU A 253 29.03 -2.03 -2.72
CA LEU A 253 29.66 -2.05 -4.05
C LEU A 253 30.55 -0.83 -4.27
N LEU A 254 30.11 0.36 -3.88
CA LEU A 254 30.91 1.59 -3.95
C LEU A 254 32.15 1.50 -3.05
N GLY A 255 32.00 0.94 -1.85
CA GLY A 255 33.10 0.68 -0.93
C GLY A 255 34.14 -0.30 -1.50
N LEU A 256 33.71 -1.39 -2.11
CA LEU A 256 34.57 -2.38 -2.78
C LEU A 256 35.28 -1.78 -4.00
N ALA A 257 34.58 -1.02 -4.83
CA ALA A 257 35.17 -0.33 -5.99
C ALA A 257 36.26 0.66 -5.57
N GLY A 258 36.06 1.39 -4.46
CA GLY A 258 37.05 2.29 -3.88
C GLY A 258 38.31 1.58 -3.38
N LEU A 259 38.14 0.39 -2.76
CA LEU A 259 39.27 -0.44 -2.30
C LEU A 259 40.09 -1.01 -3.47
N VAL A 260 39.42 -1.45 -4.56
CA VAL A 260 40.11 -1.95 -5.76
C VAL A 260 40.86 -0.83 -6.47
N ALA A 261 40.28 0.37 -6.57
CA ALA A 261 40.92 1.52 -7.18
C ALA A 261 42.19 1.97 -6.39
N ARG A 262 42.15 1.88 -5.06
CA ARG A 262 43.29 2.20 -4.18
C ARG A 262 44.44 1.20 -4.33
N ARG A 263 44.15 -0.11 -4.47
CA ARG A 263 45.19 -1.13 -4.72
C ARG A 263 45.92 -0.95 -6.05
N ARG A 264 45.21 -0.53 -7.12
CA ARG A 264 45.85 -0.27 -8.42
C ARG A 264 46.86 0.89 -8.41
N ARG A 265 46.64 1.90 -7.58
CA ARG A 265 47.58 3.03 -7.44
C ARG A 265 48.88 2.67 -6.70
N GLN A 266 48.87 1.68 -5.83
CA GLN A 266 50.06 1.24 -5.08
C GLN A 266 50.97 0.28 -5.85
N VAL A 267 50.60 -0.21 -7.02
CA VAL A 267 51.41 -1.13 -7.86
C VAL A 267 52.14 -0.38 -8.99
N CYS A 268 51.92 0.93 -9.13
CA CYS A 268 52.55 1.76 -10.17
C CYS A 268 53.63 2.71 -9.64
N ASP A 269 54.02 2.63 -8.36
CA ASP A 269 55.16 3.26 -7.75
C ASP A 269 56.22 2.18 -7.44
#